data_08cf1cf795922decac88628532f8bc56
#
_entry.id   08cf1cf795922decac88628532f8bc56
#
_cell.length_a   1.000
_cell.length_b   1.000
_cell.length_c   1.000
_cell.angle_alpha   90.00
_cell.angle_beta   90.00
_cell.angle_gamma   90.00
#
_symmetry.space_group_name_H-M   'P 1'
#
loop_
_entity.id
_entity.type
_entity.pdbx_description
1 polymer ?
#
loop_
_entity_poly.entity_id
_entity_poly.type
_entity_poly.pdbx_seq_one_letter_code
_entity_poly.pdbx_strand_id
1 'polypeptide(L)'
;MAITCPKCGGTHTQSIKAITQAGTTYSTGSMSGVGLGTDGEAVFTGSSSNTSQTALAARFAPPKKPKKLESIAGGILALATTPWLFSKTPLMVIPLGLLAWWAWEVRSFMKKNKRYQEAYPIWKDMHAHGFYCHSCANAFPVR
;
A
#
# COMPACT_ATOMS: atom_id res chain seq x y z
N MET A 1 -19.42 -26.82 13.25
CA MET A 1 -18.88 -27.82 12.29
C MET A 1 -17.41 -27.54 12.11
N ALA A 2 -16.55 -28.55 12.26
CA ALA A 2 -15.11 -28.41 12.02
C ALA A 2 -14.87 -28.45 10.51
N ILE A 3 -14.15 -27.46 9.99
CA ILE A 3 -13.78 -27.40 8.57
C ILE A 3 -12.51 -28.22 8.36
N THR A 4 -12.57 -29.21 7.51
CA THR A 4 -11.43 -30.10 7.19
C THR A 4 -10.68 -29.59 5.95
N CYS A 5 -9.36 -29.67 5.99
CA CYS A 5 -8.52 -29.30 4.87
C CYS A 5 -8.65 -30.29 3.70
N PRO A 6 -8.96 -29.84 2.47
CA PRO A 6 -9.11 -30.75 1.33
C PRO A 6 -7.81 -31.42 0.89
N LYS A 7 -6.64 -30.87 1.31
CA LYS A 7 -5.33 -31.39 0.93
C LYS A 7 -4.80 -32.47 1.87
N CYS A 8 -4.96 -32.30 3.20
CA CYS A 8 -4.39 -33.20 4.18
C CYS A 8 -5.41 -33.84 5.14
N GLY A 9 -6.70 -33.50 5.02
CA GLY A 9 -7.76 -33.97 5.91
C GLY A 9 -7.68 -33.44 7.34
N GLY A 10 -6.71 -32.58 7.65
CA GLY A 10 -6.52 -32.03 9.00
C GLY A 10 -7.62 -31.06 9.40
N THR A 11 -7.97 -31.04 10.70
CA THR A 11 -8.99 -30.16 11.29
C THR A 11 -8.40 -28.86 11.85
N HIS A 12 -7.06 -28.73 11.87
CA HIS A 12 -6.35 -27.53 12.34
C HIS A 12 -6.44 -26.40 11.30
N THR A 13 -7.65 -25.89 11.11
CA THR A 13 -7.93 -24.83 10.14
C THR A 13 -8.39 -23.56 10.84
N GLN A 14 -7.98 -22.41 10.32
CA GLN A 14 -8.36 -21.09 10.83
C GLN A 14 -8.79 -20.20 9.68
N SER A 15 -9.83 -19.37 9.88
CA SER A 15 -10.24 -18.41 8.84
C SER A 15 -9.18 -17.35 8.58
N ILE A 16 -8.95 -17.01 7.33
CA ILE A 16 -7.97 -15.99 6.93
C ILE A 16 -8.32 -14.64 7.56
N LYS A 17 -9.61 -14.33 7.69
CA LYS A 17 -10.09 -13.13 8.39
C LYS A 17 -9.62 -13.09 9.85
N ALA A 18 -9.73 -14.19 10.58
CA ALA A 18 -9.29 -14.25 11.98
C ALA A 18 -7.76 -14.12 12.09
N ILE A 19 -7.00 -14.73 11.17
CA ILE A 19 -5.53 -14.62 11.12
C ILE A 19 -5.11 -13.16 10.92
N THR A 20 -5.71 -12.46 9.97
CA THR A 20 -5.37 -11.07 9.68
C THR A 20 -5.75 -10.13 10.82
N GLN A 21 -6.89 -10.33 11.45
CA GLN A 21 -7.34 -9.52 12.58
C GLN A 21 -6.50 -9.75 13.84
N ALA A 22 -6.28 -11.01 14.23
CA ALA A 22 -5.50 -11.34 15.42
C ALA A 22 -4.00 -11.05 15.23
N GLY A 23 -3.50 -11.14 13.99
CA GLY A 23 -2.08 -10.93 13.67
C GLY A 23 -1.70 -9.49 13.33
N THR A 24 -2.63 -8.52 13.41
CA THR A 24 -2.35 -7.12 13.12
C THR A 24 -2.58 -6.28 14.37
N THR A 25 -1.53 -5.63 14.85
CA THR A 25 -1.59 -4.71 15.98
C THR A 25 -1.35 -3.29 15.50
N TYR A 26 -2.26 -2.39 15.84
CA TYR A 26 -2.13 -0.96 15.58
C TYR A 26 -1.70 -0.28 16.87
N SER A 27 -0.57 0.41 16.85
CA SER A 27 -0.15 1.26 17.94
C SER A 27 -0.07 2.71 17.46
N THR A 28 -0.74 3.59 18.20
CA THR A 28 -0.66 5.04 18.01
C THR A 28 0.01 5.63 19.23
N GLY A 29 1.07 6.41 19.01
CA GLY A 29 1.75 7.16 20.04
C GLY A 29 1.66 8.66 19.75
N SER A 30 1.41 9.46 20.79
CA SER A 30 1.57 10.90 20.74
C SER A 30 2.80 11.28 21.57
N MET A 31 3.64 12.13 21.02
CA MET A 31 4.80 12.68 21.71
C MET A 31 4.64 14.20 21.74
N SER A 32 4.69 14.77 22.91
CA SER A 32 4.77 16.22 23.10
C SER A 32 6.00 16.53 23.94
N GLY A 33 6.74 17.53 23.55
CA GLY A 33 7.93 17.96 24.26
C GLY A 33 8.13 19.47 24.16
N VAL A 34 8.82 20.02 25.14
CA VAL A 34 9.25 21.42 25.15
C VAL A 34 10.77 21.41 24.95
N GLY A 35 11.23 22.01 23.87
CA GLY A 35 12.65 22.23 23.61
C GLY A 35 13.02 23.62 24.07
N LEU A 36 14.05 23.73 24.92
CA LEU A 36 14.65 25.00 25.28
C LEU A 36 15.82 25.26 24.34
N GLY A 37 15.67 26.25 23.46
CA GLY A 37 16.74 26.71 22.57
C GLY A 37 17.27 28.09 23.04
N THR A 38 18.37 28.54 22.46
CA THR A 38 18.96 29.85 22.71
C THR A 38 18.03 31.02 22.35
N ASP A 39 17.03 30.80 21.52
CA ASP A 39 16.09 31.81 21.02
C ASP A 39 14.66 31.68 21.58
N GLY A 40 14.44 30.82 22.60
CA GLY A 40 13.13 30.65 23.24
C GLY A 40 12.66 29.23 23.42
N GLU A 41 11.44 29.06 23.95
CA GLU A 41 10.78 27.78 24.11
C GLU A 41 10.09 27.38 22.82
N ALA A 42 10.41 26.20 22.31
CA ALA A 42 9.72 25.58 21.19
C ALA A 42 8.91 24.36 21.69
N VAL A 43 7.59 24.41 21.51
CA VAL A 43 6.71 23.25 21.77
C VAL A 43 6.60 22.44 20.49
N PHE A 44 6.98 21.17 20.54
CA PHE A 44 6.77 20.25 19.44
C PHE A 44 5.76 19.16 19.83
N THR A 45 4.84 18.89 18.92
CA THR A 45 3.86 17.82 19.06
C THR A 45 4.00 16.90 17.86
N GLY A 46 4.27 15.62 18.10
CA GLY A 46 4.38 14.59 17.08
C GLY A 46 3.39 13.47 17.36
N SER A 47 2.76 12.94 16.30
CA SER A 47 2.01 11.69 16.36
C SER A 47 2.72 10.64 15.54
N SER A 48 2.90 9.44 16.10
CA SER A 48 3.40 8.29 15.39
C SER A 48 2.33 7.22 15.33
N SER A 49 2.12 6.63 14.16
CA SER A 49 1.29 5.45 13.99
C SER A 49 2.14 4.32 13.46
N ASN A 50 2.15 3.20 14.17
CA ASN A 50 2.87 2.01 13.75
C ASN A 50 1.91 0.84 13.61
N THR A 51 2.05 0.08 12.53
CA THR A 51 1.29 -1.15 12.30
C THR A 51 2.26 -2.32 12.32
N SER A 52 2.13 -3.18 13.31
CA SER A 52 2.88 -4.41 13.43
C SER A 52 2.03 -5.59 12.97
N GLN A 53 2.59 -6.45 12.13
CA GLN A 53 1.90 -7.64 11.63
C GLN A 53 2.77 -8.87 11.82
N THR A 54 2.12 -9.99 12.22
CA THR A 54 2.77 -11.29 12.21
C THR A 54 3.08 -11.72 10.76
N ALA A 55 4.10 -12.55 10.56
CA ALA A 55 4.48 -13.02 9.23
C ALA A 55 3.30 -13.70 8.48
N LEU A 56 2.44 -14.41 9.22
CA LEU A 56 1.27 -15.04 8.65
C LEU A 56 0.19 -14.01 8.24
N ALA A 57 -0.09 -13.02 9.08
CA ALA A 57 -1.02 -11.95 8.74
C ALA A 57 -0.54 -11.10 7.56
N ALA A 58 0.76 -10.83 7.48
CA ALA A 58 1.36 -10.10 6.37
C ALA A 58 1.22 -10.84 5.02
N ARG A 59 1.25 -12.19 5.04
CA ARG A 59 1.04 -13.01 3.84
C ARG A 59 -0.37 -12.85 3.26
N PHE A 60 -1.37 -12.63 4.11
CA PHE A 60 -2.78 -12.43 3.72
C PHE A 60 -3.22 -10.97 3.75
N ALA A 61 -2.27 -10.04 3.87
CA ALA A 61 -2.55 -8.61 3.84
C ALA A 61 -3.15 -8.17 2.48
N PRO A 62 -4.02 -7.14 2.47
CA PRO A 62 -4.59 -6.63 1.24
C PRO A 62 -3.52 -6.11 0.28
N PRO A 63 -3.71 -6.28 -1.03
CA PRO A 63 -2.80 -5.72 -2.01
C PRO A 63 -2.73 -4.19 -1.86
N LYS A 64 -1.52 -3.63 -1.93
CA LYS A 64 -1.30 -2.20 -1.75
C LYS A 64 -1.93 -1.40 -2.88
N LYS A 65 -2.84 -0.48 -2.53
CA LYS A 65 -3.46 0.43 -3.49
C LYS A 65 -2.41 1.41 -4.04
N PRO A 66 -2.30 1.57 -5.36
CA PRO A 66 -1.38 2.54 -5.95
C PRO A 66 -1.79 3.98 -5.56
N LYS A 67 -0.81 4.80 -5.19
CA LYS A 67 -1.04 6.19 -4.80
C LYS A 67 -1.28 7.05 -6.06
N LYS A 68 -2.44 7.69 -6.14
CA LYS A 68 -2.80 8.57 -7.26
C LYS A 68 -2.11 9.94 -7.21
N LEU A 69 -1.77 10.42 -6.01
CA LEU A 69 -1.30 11.79 -5.78
C LEU A 69 0.03 12.08 -6.49
N GLU A 70 0.95 11.12 -6.51
CA GLU A 70 2.26 11.27 -7.15
C GLU A 70 2.12 11.51 -8.67
N SER A 71 1.21 10.76 -9.32
CA SER A 71 0.94 10.90 -10.76
C SER A 71 0.26 12.23 -11.12
N ILE A 72 -0.60 12.77 -10.25
CA ILE A 72 -1.29 14.05 -10.46
C ILE A 72 -0.30 15.21 -10.30
N ALA A 73 0.54 15.19 -9.27
CA ALA A 73 1.54 16.23 -9.02
C ALA A 73 2.54 16.34 -10.19
N GLY A 74 3.00 15.21 -10.73
CA GLY A 74 3.85 15.19 -11.93
C GLY A 74 3.17 15.80 -13.16
N GLY A 75 1.87 15.55 -13.35
CA GLY A 75 1.08 16.12 -14.43
C GLY A 75 0.94 17.65 -14.34
N ILE A 76 0.68 18.18 -13.16
CA ILE A 76 0.58 19.63 -12.92
C ILE A 76 1.93 20.31 -13.22
N LEU A 77 3.03 19.71 -12.74
CA LEU A 77 4.38 20.24 -12.98
C LEU A 77 4.73 20.24 -14.49
N ALA A 78 4.40 19.17 -15.21
CA ALA A 78 4.62 19.06 -16.64
C ALA A 78 3.80 20.11 -17.42
N LEU A 79 2.54 20.35 -17.04
CA LEU A 79 1.69 21.39 -17.66
C LEU A 79 2.20 22.79 -17.36
N ALA A 80 2.69 23.07 -16.17
CA ALA A 80 3.25 24.39 -15.81
C ALA A 80 4.51 24.74 -16.61
N THR A 81 5.25 23.76 -17.09
CA THR A 81 6.46 23.97 -17.89
C THR A 81 6.21 24.02 -19.41
N THR A 82 4.99 23.74 -19.90
CA THR A 82 4.65 23.75 -21.32
C THR A 82 4.86 25.12 -22.02
N PRO A 83 4.62 26.30 -21.42
CA PRO A 83 4.91 27.58 -22.07
C PRO A 83 6.37 27.75 -22.49
N TRP A 84 7.30 27.10 -21.79
CA TRP A 84 8.73 27.14 -22.09
C TRP A 84 9.12 26.35 -23.35
N LEU A 85 8.26 25.46 -23.83
CA LEU A 85 8.45 24.75 -25.10
C LEU A 85 8.40 25.70 -26.33
N PHE A 86 7.72 26.84 -26.18
CA PHE A 86 7.60 27.84 -27.26
C PHE A 86 8.75 28.85 -27.25
N SER A 87 9.62 28.86 -26.26
CA SER A 87 10.82 29.68 -26.21
C SER A 87 11.91 29.06 -27.07
N LYS A 88 12.49 29.84 -28.00
CA LYS A 88 13.57 29.41 -28.89
C LYS A 88 14.94 29.21 -28.18
N THR A 89 14.92 28.86 -26.91
CA THR A 89 16.14 28.68 -26.09
C THR A 89 16.56 27.21 -26.03
N PRO A 90 17.85 26.88 -25.84
CA PRO A 90 18.33 25.51 -25.70
C PRO A 90 17.76 24.78 -24.47
N LEU A 91 17.02 25.46 -23.61
CA LEU A 91 16.33 24.91 -22.45
C LEU A 91 15.10 24.04 -22.79
N MET A 92 14.74 23.88 -24.08
CA MET A 92 13.65 22.97 -24.52
C MET A 92 13.83 21.51 -24.07
N VAL A 93 15.05 21.07 -23.80
CA VAL A 93 15.32 19.68 -23.37
C VAL A 93 14.70 19.36 -22.02
N ILE A 94 14.60 20.34 -21.11
CA ILE A 94 14.05 20.16 -19.76
C ILE A 94 12.56 19.79 -19.78
N PRO A 95 11.66 20.56 -20.42
CA PRO A 95 10.24 20.20 -20.46
C PRO A 95 9.96 18.91 -21.23
N LEU A 96 10.73 18.60 -22.28
CA LEU A 96 10.60 17.31 -22.97
C LEU A 96 10.98 16.12 -22.06
N GLY A 97 12.05 16.27 -21.28
CA GLY A 97 12.45 15.26 -20.29
C GLY A 97 11.38 15.05 -19.21
N LEU A 98 10.78 16.13 -18.71
CA LEU A 98 9.71 16.06 -17.71
C LEU A 98 8.44 15.39 -18.28
N LEU A 99 8.06 15.70 -19.51
CA LEU A 99 6.94 15.05 -20.19
C LEU A 99 7.18 13.56 -20.41
N ALA A 100 8.37 13.17 -20.85
CA ALA A 100 8.72 11.76 -21.03
C ALA A 100 8.72 11.01 -19.69
N TRP A 101 9.28 11.59 -18.63
CA TRP A 101 9.25 11.03 -17.29
C TRP A 101 7.83 10.88 -16.76
N TRP A 102 7.00 11.90 -16.90
CA TRP A 102 5.59 11.84 -16.49
C TRP A 102 4.82 10.77 -17.27
N ALA A 103 5.00 10.68 -18.60
CA ALA A 103 4.37 9.65 -19.41
C ALA A 103 4.76 8.23 -18.97
N TRP A 104 6.03 8.03 -18.59
CA TRP A 104 6.50 6.75 -18.03
C TRP A 104 5.87 6.46 -16.69
N GLU A 105 5.74 7.46 -15.82
CA GLU A 105 5.11 7.32 -14.50
C GLU A 105 3.62 6.98 -14.62
N VAL A 106 2.87 7.64 -15.51
CA VAL A 106 1.46 7.33 -15.80
C VAL A 106 1.31 5.89 -16.30
N ARG A 107 2.17 5.44 -17.22
CA ARG A 107 2.16 4.05 -17.68
C ARG A 107 2.43 3.06 -16.55
N SER A 108 3.39 3.36 -15.70
CA SER A 108 3.72 2.56 -14.51
C SER A 108 2.53 2.49 -13.54
N PHE A 109 1.88 3.63 -13.30
CA PHE A 109 0.69 3.71 -12.47
C PHE A 109 -0.46 2.87 -13.05
N MET A 110 -0.76 3.01 -14.35
CA MET A 110 -1.81 2.22 -15.01
C MET A 110 -1.54 0.72 -14.91
N LYS A 111 -0.29 0.28 -15.10
CA LYS A 111 0.11 -1.13 -14.95
C LYS A 111 -0.07 -1.63 -13.51
N LYS A 112 0.32 -0.83 -12.51
CA LYS A 112 0.12 -1.15 -11.08
C LYS A 112 -1.36 -1.18 -10.72
N ASN A 113 -2.13 -0.23 -11.23
CA ASN A 113 -3.57 -0.16 -10.99
C ASN A 113 -4.32 -1.35 -11.59
N LYS A 114 -3.98 -1.77 -12.83
CA LYS A 114 -4.55 -2.97 -13.45
C LYS A 114 -4.28 -4.22 -12.60
N ARG A 115 -3.05 -4.44 -12.18
CA ARG A 115 -2.69 -5.55 -11.28
C ARG A 115 -3.46 -5.52 -9.95
N TYR A 116 -3.65 -4.33 -9.39
CA TYR A 116 -4.44 -4.15 -8.18
C TYR A 116 -5.90 -4.55 -8.41
N GLN A 117 -6.52 -4.09 -9.51
CA GLN A 117 -7.91 -4.41 -9.85
C GLN A 117 -8.13 -5.91 -10.09
N GLU A 118 -7.15 -6.61 -10.64
CA GLU A 118 -7.20 -8.06 -10.84
C GLU A 118 -7.00 -8.83 -9.52
N ALA A 119 -6.07 -8.40 -8.68
CA ALA A 119 -5.72 -9.08 -7.44
C ALA A 119 -6.72 -8.82 -6.29
N TYR A 120 -7.31 -7.63 -6.24
CA TYR A 120 -8.19 -7.22 -5.14
C TYR A 120 -9.45 -8.08 -4.99
N PRO A 121 -10.23 -8.41 -6.05
CA PRO A 121 -11.40 -9.26 -5.91
C PRO A 121 -11.05 -10.69 -5.47
N ILE A 122 -9.94 -11.24 -5.96
CA ILE A 122 -9.45 -12.57 -5.56
C ILE A 122 -9.08 -12.55 -4.07
N TRP A 123 -8.34 -11.53 -3.63
CA TRP A 123 -8.01 -11.35 -2.23
C TRP A 123 -9.26 -11.21 -1.36
N LYS A 124 -10.25 -10.40 -1.80
CA LYS A 124 -11.50 -10.17 -1.08
C LYS A 124 -12.30 -11.45 -0.88
N ASP A 125 -12.41 -12.30 -1.91
CA ASP A 125 -13.08 -13.60 -1.82
C ASP A 125 -12.35 -14.54 -0.85
N MET A 126 -11.02 -14.65 -0.98
CA MET A 126 -10.20 -15.44 -0.06
C MET A 126 -10.24 -14.90 1.38
N HIS A 127 -10.32 -13.60 1.58
CA HIS A 127 -10.43 -13.02 2.91
C HIS A 127 -11.81 -13.28 3.54
N ALA A 128 -12.89 -13.32 2.74
CA ALA A 128 -14.25 -13.56 3.22
C ALA A 128 -14.52 -15.04 3.50
N HIS A 129 -14.09 -15.93 2.63
CA HIS A 129 -14.44 -17.36 2.64
C HIS A 129 -13.25 -18.30 2.75
N GLY A 130 -12.04 -17.76 2.85
CA GLY A 130 -10.80 -18.53 2.89
C GLY A 130 -10.46 -19.05 4.28
N PHE A 131 -9.93 -20.27 4.29
CA PHE A 131 -9.37 -20.92 5.46
C PHE A 131 -7.93 -21.32 5.21
N TYR A 132 -7.15 -21.27 6.25
CA TYR A 132 -5.74 -21.65 6.24
C TYR A 132 -5.54 -22.89 7.14
N CYS A 133 -4.89 -23.89 6.62
CA CYS A 133 -4.55 -25.11 7.37
C CYS A 133 -3.13 -24.98 7.94
N HIS A 134 -3.00 -25.04 9.25
CA HIS A 134 -1.71 -24.97 9.94
C HIS A 134 -0.84 -26.24 9.75
N SER A 135 -1.47 -27.41 9.46
CA SER A 135 -0.73 -28.67 9.28
C SER A 135 0.02 -28.75 7.96
N CYS A 136 -0.55 -28.22 6.87
CA CYS A 136 0.06 -28.34 5.52
C CYS A 136 0.28 -27.00 4.82
N ALA A 137 0.03 -25.89 5.52
CA ALA A 137 0.18 -24.50 5.03
C ALA A 137 -0.67 -24.19 3.76
N ASN A 138 -1.73 -24.94 3.51
CA ASN A 138 -2.62 -24.77 2.38
C ASN A 138 -3.73 -23.76 2.71
N ALA A 139 -3.97 -22.79 1.80
CA ALA A 139 -5.10 -21.88 1.87
C ALA A 139 -6.15 -22.30 0.84
N PHE A 140 -7.42 -22.38 1.25
CA PHE A 140 -8.51 -22.85 0.41
C PHE A 140 -9.82 -22.11 0.71
N PRO A 141 -10.66 -21.81 -0.29
CA PRO A 141 -11.96 -21.22 -0.07
C PRO A 141 -12.97 -22.31 0.35
N VAL A 142 -13.86 -21.97 1.27
CA VAL A 142 -15.05 -22.78 1.61
C VAL A 142 -16.26 -22.02 1.11
N ARG A 143 -16.97 -22.61 0.18
CA ARG A 143 -18.21 -22.07 -0.40
C ARG A 143 -19.41 -22.87 0.07
#